data_b9d198521864b5a2bc3f29df30c80075
#
_entry.id   b9d198521864b5a2bc3f29df30c80075
#
_cell.length_a   1.000
_cell.length_b   1.000
_cell.length_c   1.000
_cell.angle_alpha   90.00
_cell.angle_beta   90.00
_cell.angle_gamma   90.00
#
_symmetry.space_group_name_H-M   'P 1'
#
loop_
_entity.id
_entity.type
_entity.pdbx_description
1 polymer ?
#
loop_
_entity_poly.entity_id
_entity_poly.type
_entity_poly.pdbx_seq_one_letter_code
_entity_poly.pdbx_strand_id
1 'polypeptide(L)'
;MNLIIDIGNTIAKMAVFDGGRIVEVVYDSNLTLERLPEVCRTYTIEKAIVATVIDLSREVLSQLEDMAVPILWLNEKTSLPVENLY
;
A
#
# COMPACT_ATOMS: atom_id res chain seq x y z
N MET A 1 3.24 -6.03 11.71
CA MET A 1 2.19 -5.10 11.26
C MET A 1 1.89 -5.33 9.79
N ASN A 2 0.70 -4.93 9.35
CA ASN A 2 0.29 -5.06 7.96
C ASN A 2 0.15 -3.69 7.33
N LEU A 3 0.32 -3.63 6.01
CA LEU A 3 0.27 -2.39 5.27
C LEU A 3 -0.80 -2.48 4.17
N ILE A 4 -1.63 -1.45 4.06
CA ILE A 4 -2.57 -1.32 2.94
C ILE A 4 -2.12 -0.12 2.13
N ILE A 5 -1.90 -0.34 0.83
CA ILE A 5 -1.50 0.72 -0.10
C ILE A 5 -2.62 0.89 -1.11
N ASP A 6 -3.20 2.07 -1.14
CA ASP A 6 -4.29 2.42 -2.04
C ASP A 6 -3.77 3.46 -3.04
N ILE A 7 -3.63 3.06 -4.29
CA ILE A 7 -3.04 3.92 -5.33
C ILE A 7 -4.16 4.44 -6.22
N GLY A 8 -4.49 5.71 -6.02
CA GLY A 8 -5.54 6.39 -6.78
C GLY A 8 -5.01 7.14 -7.99
N ASN A 9 -5.91 7.87 -8.66
CA ASN A 9 -5.58 8.62 -9.89
C ASN A 9 -4.64 9.80 -9.63
N THR A 10 -4.66 10.36 -8.43
CA THR A 10 -3.89 11.56 -8.12
C THR A 10 -2.91 11.37 -6.98
N ILE A 11 -3.21 10.48 -6.05
CA ILE A 11 -2.40 10.30 -4.84
C ILE A 11 -2.48 8.86 -4.37
N ALA A 12 -1.45 8.41 -3.68
CA ALA A 12 -1.44 7.13 -2.99
C ALA A 12 -1.63 7.36 -1.49
N LYS A 13 -2.29 6.40 -0.84
CA LYS A 13 -2.47 6.40 0.60
C LYS A 13 -1.97 5.07 1.15
N MET A 14 -1.18 5.13 2.22
CA MET A 14 -0.68 3.95 2.91
C MET A 14 -1.18 3.96 4.33
N ALA A 15 -1.74 2.83 4.78
CA ALA A 15 -2.22 2.68 6.15
C ALA A 15 -1.51 1.51 6.81
N VAL A 16 -0.92 1.77 7.97
CA VAL A 16 -0.23 0.75 8.76
C VAL A 16 -1.21 0.23 9.81
N PHE A 17 -1.37 -1.09 9.86
CA PHE A 17 -2.28 -1.75 10.79
C PHE A 17 -1.52 -2.62 11.77
N ASP A 18 -1.92 -2.51 13.04
CA ASP A 18 -1.47 -3.41 14.09
C ASP A 18 -2.72 -4.12 14.64
N GLY A 19 -2.87 -5.40 14.29
CA GLY A 19 -4.12 -6.10 14.57
C GLY A 19 -5.25 -5.50 13.75
N GLY A 20 -6.29 -5.02 14.36
CA GLY A 20 -7.40 -4.35 13.66
C GLY A 20 -7.34 -2.83 13.75
N ARG A 21 -6.21 -2.27 14.21
CA ARG A 21 -6.09 -0.82 14.46
C ARG A 21 -5.19 -0.17 13.44
N ILE A 22 -5.62 1.01 12.96
CA ILE A 22 -4.76 1.86 12.13
C ILE A 22 -3.79 2.59 13.06
N VAL A 23 -2.49 2.37 12.82
CA VAL A 23 -1.42 3.00 13.60
C VAL A 23 -1.00 4.32 12.96
N GLU A 24 -0.96 4.35 11.63
CA GLU A 24 -0.53 5.53 10.89
C GLU A 24 -1.11 5.52 9.49
N VAL A 25 -1.39 6.71 8.96
CA VAL A 25 -1.80 6.90 7.57
C VAL A 25 -0.82 7.89 6.95
N VAL A 26 -0.26 7.52 5.78
CA VAL A 26 0.71 8.33 5.06
C VAL A 26 0.20 8.55 3.65
N TYR A 27 0.23 9.79 3.16
CA TYR A 27 -0.07 10.12 1.78
C TYR A 27 1.21 10.26 0.99
N ASP A 28 1.21 9.82 -0.26
CA ASP A 28 2.42 9.76 -1.06
C ASP A 28 2.11 9.96 -2.54
N SER A 29 3.15 10.09 -3.34
CA SER A 29 3.02 10.16 -4.78
C SER A 29 2.55 8.83 -5.34
N ASN A 30 1.54 8.86 -6.22
CA ASN A 30 1.07 7.66 -6.89
C ASN A 30 2.01 7.19 -8.01
N LEU A 31 3.05 7.98 -8.32
CA LEU A 31 4.01 7.65 -9.38
C LEU A 31 5.35 7.15 -8.85
N THR A 32 5.69 7.43 -7.60
CA THR A 32 7.00 7.10 -7.06
C THR A 32 6.96 6.34 -5.74
N LEU A 33 5.92 6.51 -4.91
CA LEU A 33 5.83 5.94 -3.57
C LEU A 33 7.13 6.17 -2.78
N GLU A 34 7.63 7.39 -2.81
CA GLU A 34 8.95 7.69 -2.25
C GLU A 34 9.02 7.56 -0.73
N ARG A 35 7.87 7.57 -0.05
CA ARG A 35 7.80 7.40 1.41
C ARG A 35 7.72 5.94 1.84
N LEU A 36 7.48 5.02 0.91
CA LEU A 36 7.33 3.61 1.26
C LEU A 36 8.56 3.03 1.98
N PRO A 37 9.79 3.31 1.54
CA PRO A 37 10.97 2.81 2.27
C PRO A 37 11.02 3.28 3.71
N GLU A 38 10.61 4.52 3.98
CA GLU A 38 10.59 5.06 5.34
C GLU A 38 9.56 4.33 6.22
N VAL A 39 8.38 4.06 5.66
CA VAL A 39 7.34 3.29 6.37
C VAL A 39 7.87 1.91 6.73
N CYS A 40 8.55 1.25 5.81
CA CYS A 40 9.10 -0.08 6.04
C CYS A 40 10.26 -0.07 7.04
N ARG A 41 10.96 1.05 7.18
CA ARG A 41 12.01 1.18 8.20
C ARG A 41 11.43 1.47 9.58
N THR A 42 10.34 2.22 9.62
CA THR A 42 9.72 2.62 10.89
C THR A 42 8.92 1.47 11.50
N TYR A 43 8.25 0.69 10.66
CA TYR A 43 7.39 -0.41 11.11
C TYR A 43 7.84 -1.72 10.49
N THR A 44 7.75 -2.79 11.27
CA THR A 44 8.02 -4.13 10.74
C THR A 44 6.78 -4.61 9.99
N ILE A 45 6.80 -4.49 8.67
CA ILE A 45 5.68 -4.90 7.82
C ILE A 45 5.84 -6.37 7.46
N GLU A 46 4.82 -7.16 7.75
CA GLU A 46 4.83 -8.61 7.52
C GLU A 46 4.14 -9.00 6.22
N LYS A 47 3.14 -8.23 5.81
CA LYS A 47 2.44 -8.42 4.54
C LYS A 47 1.73 -7.15 4.15
N ALA A 48 1.36 -7.05 2.88
CA ALA A 48 0.73 -5.86 2.35
C ALA A 48 -0.44 -6.23 1.42
N ILE A 49 -1.40 -5.31 1.35
CA ILE A 49 -2.48 -5.33 0.36
C ILE A 49 -2.28 -4.10 -0.50
N VAL A 50 -2.27 -4.29 -1.82
CA VAL A 50 -2.14 -3.17 -2.76
C VAL A 50 -3.40 -3.11 -3.60
N ALA A 51 -4.10 -1.98 -3.53
CA ALA A 51 -5.25 -1.68 -4.36
C ALA A 51 -4.86 -0.55 -5.32
N THR A 52 -5.17 -0.67 -6.59
CA THR A 52 -4.85 0.35 -7.57
C THR A 52 -5.96 0.48 -8.60
N VAL A 53 -6.20 1.73 -9.03
CA VAL A 53 -7.13 2.05 -10.11
C VAL A 53 -6.39 2.56 -11.35
N ILE A 54 -5.05 2.54 -11.31
CA ILE A 54 -4.20 2.99 -12.43
C ILE A 54 -3.16 1.93 -12.74
N ASP A 55 -2.55 2.03 -13.92
CA ASP A 55 -1.38 1.23 -14.25
C ASP A 55 -0.19 1.77 -13.45
N LEU A 56 0.52 0.88 -12.79
CA LEU A 56 1.61 1.27 -11.92
C LEU A 56 2.85 1.63 -12.72
N SER A 57 3.53 2.69 -12.28
CA SER A 57 4.82 3.07 -12.84
C SER A 57 5.90 2.04 -12.48
N ARG A 58 7.00 2.09 -13.20
CA ARG A 58 8.13 1.21 -12.92
C ARG A 58 8.72 1.49 -11.54
N GLU A 59 8.75 2.76 -11.14
CA GLU A 59 9.23 3.16 -9.81
C GLU A 59 8.38 2.55 -8.70
N VAL A 60 7.06 2.60 -8.85
CA VAL A 60 6.15 2.04 -7.84
C VAL A 60 6.32 0.52 -7.77
N LEU A 61 6.39 -0.15 -8.92
CA LEU A 61 6.60 -1.60 -8.93
C LEU A 61 7.91 -1.98 -8.24
N SER A 62 8.98 -1.23 -8.50
CA SER A 62 10.27 -1.45 -7.87
C SER A 62 10.19 -1.28 -6.35
N GLN A 63 9.51 -0.24 -5.88
CA GLN A 63 9.33 0.00 -4.44
C GLN A 63 8.58 -1.16 -3.79
N LEU A 64 7.54 -1.66 -4.45
CA LEU A 64 6.75 -2.76 -3.91
C LEU A 64 7.55 -4.06 -3.85
N GLU A 65 8.36 -4.33 -4.89
CA GLU A 65 9.23 -5.51 -4.89
C GLU A 65 10.27 -5.45 -3.78
N ASP A 66 10.81 -4.26 -3.52
CA ASP A 66 11.84 -4.06 -2.51
C ASP A 66 11.33 -4.29 -1.09
N MET A 67 10.02 -4.29 -0.87
CA MET A 67 9.46 -4.61 0.44
C MET A 67 9.75 -6.06 0.85
N ALA A 68 9.87 -6.96 -0.11
CA ALA A 68 10.17 -8.38 0.10
C ALA A 68 9.19 -9.05 1.08
N VAL A 69 7.91 -8.69 1.01
CA VAL A 69 6.85 -9.29 1.82
C VAL A 69 5.74 -9.80 0.89
N PRO A 70 4.90 -10.75 1.36
CA PRO A 70 3.75 -11.17 0.57
C PRO A 70 2.82 -9.99 0.29
N ILE A 71 2.37 -9.88 -0.96
CA ILE A 71 1.46 -8.82 -1.39
C ILE A 71 0.21 -9.46 -1.96
N LEU A 72 -0.94 -9.05 -1.43
CA LEU A 72 -2.24 -9.37 -2.01
C LEU A 72 -2.66 -8.20 -2.89
N TRP A 73 -2.83 -8.47 -4.19
CA TRP A 73 -3.18 -7.46 -5.17
C TRP A 73 -4.70 -7.38 -5.34
N LEU A 74 -5.24 -6.19 -5.19
CA LEU A 74 -6.64 -5.90 -5.47
C LEU A 74 -6.72 -4.87 -6.59
N ASN A 75 -7.68 -5.04 -7.50
CA ASN A 75 -7.94 -4.05 -8.52
C ASN A 75 -9.46 -3.79 -8.58
N GLU A 76 -9.88 -2.88 -9.44
CA GLU A 76 -11.29 -2.50 -9.51
C GLU A 76 -12.23 -3.65 -9.89
N LYS A 77 -11.69 -4.73 -10.48
CA LYS A 77 -12.47 -5.92 -10.83
C LYS A 77 -12.58 -6.91 -9.67
N THR A 78 -11.82 -6.69 -8.61
CA THR A 78 -11.84 -7.55 -7.43
C THR A 78 -13.07 -7.21 -6.61
N SER A 79 -13.87 -8.20 -6.29
CA SER A 79 -15.13 -7.99 -5.59
C SER A 79 -15.00 -7.91 -4.08
N LEU A 80 -13.80 -7.73 -3.58
CA LEU A 80 -13.58 -7.61 -2.15
C LEU A 80 -14.11 -6.26 -1.66
N PRO A 81 -14.75 -6.23 -0.48
CA PRO A 81 -15.29 -4.99 0.07
C PRO A 81 -14.17 -4.13 0.65
N VAL A 82 -13.40 -3.49 -0.22
CA VAL A 82 -12.22 -2.71 0.18
C VAL A 82 -12.58 -1.61 1.15
N GLU A 83 -13.75 -1.01 1.00
CA GLU A 83 -14.21 0.05 1.89
C GLU A 83 -14.36 -0.40 3.33
N ASN A 84 -14.49 -1.69 3.57
CA ASN A 84 -14.59 -2.24 4.91
C ASN A 84 -13.24 -2.45 5.59
N LEU A 85 -12.15 -2.21 4.87
CA LEU A 85 -10.80 -2.36 5.41
C LEU A 85 -10.31 -1.08 6.09
N TYR A 86 -11.03 -0.02 5.91
CA TYR A 86 -10.72 1.27 6.51
C TYR A 86 -11.70 1.58 7.66
#